data_77cb8cb5a2b44843bcf51c3b222a8b16
#
_entry.id   77cb8cb5a2b44843bcf51c3b222a8b16
#
_cell.length_a   1.000
_cell.length_b   1.000
_cell.length_c   1.000
_cell.angle_alpha   90.00
_cell.angle_beta   90.00
_cell.angle_gamma   90.00
#
_symmetry.space_group_name_H-M   'P 1'
#
loop_
_entity.id
_entity.type
_entity.pdbx_description
1 polymer ?
#
loop_
_entity_poly.entity_id
_entity_poly.type
_entity_poly.pdbx_seq_one_letter_code
_entity_poly.pdbx_strand_id
1 'polypeptide(L)'
;MPGNNRNRRNNRNRKKRKQYGFYFDYTLLFVLVFIVGFGLTMIYSTSSYTAQIEEGDPEFYFRKQLIFTIIGFALMIVETKILDYHYLKKLAVVIYIGGLLCMFLLKTPLGITRNGATRWIKIPGLGQFQPAELVKIGTIAMTALLIV
;
A
#
# COMPACT_ATOMS: atom_id res chain seq x y z
N MET A 1 19.66 -32.40 -42.84
CA MET A 1 20.15 -31.37 -41.88
C MET A 1 18.98 -30.76 -41.08
N PRO A 2 18.64 -31.20 -39.85
CA PRO A 2 17.47 -30.70 -39.11
C PRO A 2 17.81 -29.67 -38.01
N GLY A 3 18.98 -29.00 -38.11
CA GLY A 3 19.46 -28.13 -37.00
C GLY A 3 18.90 -26.70 -36.91
N ASN A 4 18.24 -26.20 -37.95
CA ASN A 4 17.93 -24.75 -38.06
C ASN A 4 16.58 -24.33 -37.44
N ASN A 5 15.64 -25.23 -37.16
CA ASN A 5 14.32 -24.88 -36.65
C ASN A 5 14.27 -24.70 -35.13
N ARG A 6 15.14 -25.39 -34.38
CA ARG A 6 15.22 -25.21 -32.91
C ARG A 6 15.81 -23.84 -32.51
N ASN A 7 16.82 -23.37 -33.25
CA ASN A 7 17.41 -22.05 -32.98
C ASN A 7 16.47 -20.90 -33.35
N ARG A 8 15.63 -21.05 -34.38
CA ARG A 8 14.61 -20.04 -34.74
C ARG A 8 13.49 -19.95 -33.68
N ARG A 9 13.05 -21.09 -33.12
CA ARG A 9 12.07 -21.13 -32.01
C ARG A 9 12.63 -20.52 -30.73
N ASN A 10 13.86 -20.83 -30.35
CA ASN A 10 14.49 -20.28 -29.19
C ASN A 10 14.72 -18.73 -29.28
N ASN A 11 15.05 -18.25 -30.50
CA ASN A 11 15.22 -16.82 -30.74
C ASN A 11 13.87 -16.06 -30.73
N ARG A 12 12.77 -16.68 -31.22
CA ARG A 12 11.42 -16.11 -31.11
C ARG A 12 10.95 -16.05 -29.67
N ASN A 13 11.22 -17.06 -28.86
CA ASN A 13 10.86 -17.07 -27.45
C ASN A 13 11.72 -16.11 -26.61
N ARG A 14 13.00 -15.91 -26.94
CA ARG A 14 13.85 -14.88 -26.34
C ARG A 14 13.40 -13.45 -26.71
N LYS A 15 12.97 -13.23 -27.97
CA LYS A 15 12.42 -11.93 -28.38
C LYS A 15 11.08 -11.63 -27.71
N LYS A 16 10.20 -12.62 -27.53
CA LYS A 16 8.93 -12.44 -26.79
C LYS A 16 9.16 -12.12 -25.31
N ARG A 17 10.17 -12.71 -24.65
CA ARG A 17 10.52 -12.39 -23.26
C ARG A 17 11.12 -11.00 -23.06
N LYS A 18 11.74 -10.41 -24.09
CA LYS A 18 12.30 -9.04 -24.01
C LYS A 18 11.28 -7.93 -24.29
N GLN A 19 10.06 -8.27 -24.68
CA GLN A 19 9.03 -7.30 -25.06
C GLN A 19 8.00 -7.04 -23.97
N TYR A 20 8.21 -7.53 -22.74
CA TYR A 20 7.54 -6.98 -21.56
C TYR A 20 8.27 -5.69 -21.18
N GLY A 21 8.17 -4.69 -22.05
CA GLY A 21 8.46 -3.31 -21.69
C GLY A 21 7.53 -2.95 -20.54
N PHE A 22 8.02 -2.16 -19.62
CA PHE A 22 7.26 -1.56 -18.54
C PHE A 22 6.03 -0.86 -19.14
N TYR A 23 4.89 -1.55 -19.20
CA TYR A 23 3.61 -0.92 -19.53
C TYR A 23 3.15 -0.19 -18.28
N PHE A 24 3.48 1.09 -18.24
CA PHE A 24 2.99 1.97 -17.20
C PHE A 24 1.57 2.41 -17.59
N ASP A 25 0.59 2.04 -16.78
CA ASP A 25 -0.80 2.45 -17.01
C ASP A 25 -1.01 3.88 -16.53
N TYR A 26 -0.88 4.82 -17.45
CA TYR A 26 -1.07 6.25 -17.16
C TYR A 26 -2.51 6.57 -16.76
N THR A 27 -3.49 5.79 -17.22
CA THR A 27 -4.90 5.98 -16.88
C THR A 27 -5.13 5.67 -15.41
N LEU A 28 -4.59 4.56 -14.93
CA LEU A 28 -4.65 4.18 -13.53
C LEU A 28 -3.93 5.20 -12.64
N LEU A 29 -2.76 5.69 -13.05
CA LEU A 29 -2.05 6.73 -12.32
C LEU A 29 -2.86 8.02 -12.25
N PHE A 30 -3.46 8.45 -13.37
CA PHE A 30 -4.28 9.66 -13.42
C PHE A 30 -5.47 9.57 -12.48
N VAL A 31 -6.20 8.46 -12.51
CA VAL A 31 -7.34 8.22 -11.62
C VAL A 31 -6.90 8.22 -10.15
N LEU A 32 -5.78 7.57 -9.84
CA LEU A 32 -5.23 7.55 -8.48
C LEU A 32 -4.90 8.96 -7.98
N VAL A 33 -4.17 9.75 -8.77
CA VAL A 33 -3.81 11.13 -8.42
C VAL A 33 -5.05 11.99 -8.23
N PHE A 34 -6.05 11.83 -9.11
CA PHE A 34 -7.31 12.56 -9.02
C PHE A 34 -8.07 12.24 -7.72
N ILE A 35 -8.23 10.96 -7.38
CA ILE A 35 -8.92 10.53 -6.16
C ILE A 35 -8.18 11.01 -4.91
N VAL A 36 -6.86 10.91 -4.89
CA VAL A 36 -6.03 11.37 -3.77
C VAL A 36 -6.11 12.89 -3.61
N GLY A 37 -6.03 13.64 -4.71
CA GLY A 37 -6.18 15.10 -4.71
C GLY A 37 -7.55 15.53 -4.20
N PHE A 38 -8.61 14.87 -4.66
CA PHE A 38 -9.97 15.09 -4.14
C PHE A 38 -10.07 14.78 -2.65
N GLY A 39 -9.47 13.66 -2.19
CA GLY A 39 -9.43 13.31 -0.77
C GLY A 39 -8.72 14.37 0.07
N LEU A 40 -7.59 14.91 -0.39
CA LEU A 40 -6.86 15.98 0.30
C LEU A 40 -7.69 17.27 0.42
N THR A 41 -8.40 17.67 -0.64
CA THR A 41 -9.28 18.85 -0.58
C THR A 41 -10.44 18.64 0.37
N MET A 42 -11.01 17.45 0.43
CA MET A 42 -12.07 17.10 1.38
C MET A 42 -11.58 17.14 2.83
N ILE A 43 -10.37 16.63 3.10
CA ILE A 43 -9.76 16.70 4.44
C ILE A 43 -9.58 18.16 4.86
N TYR A 44 -9.05 19.01 3.99
CA TYR A 44 -8.92 20.44 4.29
C TYR A 44 -10.26 21.08 4.63
N SER A 45 -11.27 20.84 3.80
CA SER A 45 -12.61 21.42 3.97
C SER A 45 -13.30 20.97 5.27
N THR A 46 -13.18 19.69 5.63
CA THR A 46 -13.89 19.12 6.79
C THR A 46 -13.16 19.33 8.11
N SER A 47 -11.82 19.38 8.10
CA SER A 47 -11.01 19.40 9.33
C SER A 47 -10.42 20.76 9.66
N SER A 48 -10.51 21.74 8.78
CA SER A 48 -9.94 23.08 9.02
C SER A 48 -10.46 23.77 10.27
N TYR A 49 -11.78 23.69 10.53
CA TYR A 49 -12.38 24.26 11.73
C TYR A 49 -11.93 23.55 13.00
N THR A 50 -11.91 22.22 13.01
CA THR A 50 -11.46 21.42 14.15
C THR A 50 -9.96 21.65 14.40
N ALA A 51 -9.15 21.70 13.34
CA ALA A 51 -7.72 21.97 13.44
C ALA A 51 -7.42 23.36 14.02
N GLN A 52 -8.22 24.37 13.66
CA GLN A 52 -8.10 25.70 14.22
C GLN A 52 -8.37 25.74 15.72
N ILE A 53 -9.34 24.97 16.21
CA ILE A 53 -9.71 24.93 17.62
C ILE A 53 -8.70 24.11 18.45
N GLU A 54 -8.28 22.96 17.93
CA GLU A 54 -7.44 22.01 18.68
C GLU A 54 -5.95 22.36 18.63
N GLU A 55 -5.46 22.80 17.46
CA GLU A 55 -4.02 22.99 17.18
C GLU A 55 -3.66 24.45 16.88
N GLY A 56 -4.65 25.33 16.71
CA GLY A 56 -4.43 26.75 16.37
C GLY A 56 -4.03 27.00 14.91
N ASP A 57 -3.95 25.97 14.07
CA ASP A 57 -3.58 26.03 12.67
C ASP A 57 -4.59 25.25 11.80
N PRO A 58 -5.38 25.93 10.94
CA PRO A 58 -6.40 25.29 10.13
C PRO A 58 -5.83 24.30 9.10
N GLU A 59 -4.55 24.41 8.77
CA GLU A 59 -3.88 23.54 7.79
C GLU A 59 -3.15 22.35 8.40
N PHE A 60 -3.17 22.20 9.73
CA PHE A 60 -2.39 21.19 10.45
C PHE A 60 -2.65 19.77 9.91
N TYR A 61 -3.90 19.35 9.83
CA TYR A 61 -4.27 18.00 9.33
C TYR A 61 -3.99 17.86 7.84
N PHE A 62 -4.21 18.91 7.05
CA PHE A 62 -3.91 18.91 5.61
C PHE A 62 -2.41 18.72 5.34
N ARG A 63 -1.54 19.49 6.01
CA ARG A 63 -0.08 19.36 5.85
C ARG A 63 0.40 17.97 6.25
N LYS A 64 -0.10 17.44 7.36
CA LYS A 64 0.24 16.10 7.82
C LYS A 64 -0.16 15.04 6.79
N GLN A 65 -1.37 15.12 6.26
CA GLN A 65 -1.86 14.20 5.24
C GLN A 65 -1.08 14.34 3.92
N LEU A 66 -0.74 15.56 3.51
CA LEU A 66 0.05 15.81 2.31
C LEU A 66 1.43 15.14 2.40
N ILE A 67 2.12 15.26 3.53
CA ILE A 67 3.41 14.61 3.76
C ILE A 67 3.28 13.08 3.63
N PHE A 68 2.29 12.47 4.28
CA PHE A 68 2.07 11.03 4.16
C PHE A 68 1.69 10.61 2.74
N THR A 69 0.96 11.43 2.02
CA THR A 69 0.63 11.19 0.61
C THR A 69 1.88 11.18 -0.27
N ILE A 70 2.78 12.14 -0.09
CA ILE A 70 4.05 12.20 -0.83
C ILE A 70 4.92 10.97 -0.51
N ILE A 71 5.01 10.60 0.76
CA ILE A 71 5.73 9.39 1.19
C ILE A 71 5.10 8.14 0.56
N GLY A 72 3.76 8.04 0.55
CA GLY A 72 3.03 6.93 -0.07
C GLY A 72 3.31 6.80 -1.56
N PHE A 73 3.29 7.91 -2.32
CA PHE A 73 3.66 7.90 -3.73
C PHE A 73 5.12 7.52 -3.97
N ALA A 74 6.04 8.01 -3.13
CA ALA A 74 7.44 7.63 -3.21
C ALA A 74 7.64 6.14 -2.98
N LEU A 75 7.00 5.57 -1.95
CA LEU A 75 7.02 4.14 -1.67
C LEU A 75 6.43 3.32 -2.82
N MET A 76 5.30 3.74 -3.40
CA MET A 76 4.69 3.08 -4.56
C MET A 76 5.65 3.01 -5.75
N ILE A 77 6.40 4.09 -6.04
CA ILE A 77 7.39 4.11 -7.12
C ILE A 77 8.57 3.19 -6.80
N VAL A 78 9.04 3.19 -5.55
CA VAL A 78 10.12 2.32 -5.09
C VAL A 78 9.70 0.86 -5.21
N GLU A 79 8.50 0.54 -4.73
CA GLU A 79 7.94 -0.81 -4.76
C GLU A 79 7.83 -1.36 -6.19
N THR A 80 7.28 -0.56 -7.12
CA THR A 80 7.14 -0.95 -8.53
C THR A 80 8.48 -1.15 -9.24
N LYS A 81 9.56 -0.49 -8.81
CA LYS A 81 10.90 -0.61 -9.44
C LYS A 81 11.78 -1.68 -8.82
N ILE A 82 11.67 -1.92 -7.52
CA ILE A 82 12.63 -2.72 -6.73
C ILE A 82 12.09 -4.09 -6.38
N LEU A 83 10.77 -4.21 -6.16
CA LEU A 83 10.17 -5.47 -5.73
C LEU A 83 9.95 -6.41 -6.92
N ASP A 84 10.79 -7.45 -6.96
CA ASP A 84 10.57 -8.58 -7.84
C ASP A 84 9.39 -9.43 -7.32
N TYR A 85 8.50 -9.86 -8.22
CA TYR A 85 7.31 -10.66 -7.92
C TYR A 85 7.58 -11.87 -7.00
N HIS A 86 8.78 -12.46 -7.08
CA HIS A 86 9.16 -13.59 -6.24
C HIS A 86 9.32 -13.23 -4.76
N TYR A 87 9.75 -11.99 -4.46
CA TYR A 87 9.82 -11.49 -3.08
C TYR A 87 8.44 -11.14 -2.53
N LEU A 88 7.55 -10.61 -3.37
CA LEU A 88 6.16 -10.31 -3.01
C LEU A 88 5.42 -11.55 -2.49
N LYS A 89 5.67 -12.74 -3.06
CA LYS A 89 5.07 -13.99 -2.60
C LYS A 89 5.38 -14.29 -1.13
N LYS A 90 6.66 -14.21 -0.77
CA LYS A 90 7.09 -14.47 0.61
C LYS A 90 6.63 -13.37 1.57
N LEU A 91 6.70 -12.12 1.11
CA LEU A 91 6.31 -10.95 1.89
C LEU A 91 4.79 -10.95 2.19
N ALA A 92 3.96 -11.35 1.23
CA ALA A 92 2.50 -11.43 1.40
C ALA A 92 2.11 -12.37 2.55
N VAL A 93 2.73 -13.56 2.62
CA VAL A 93 2.49 -14.53 3.70
C VAL A 93 2.92 -13.97 5.05
N VAL A 94 4.11 -13.34 5.10
CA VAL A 94 4.64 -12.75 6.34
C VAL A 94 3.76 -11.59 6.83
N ILE A 95 3.34 -10.69 5.93
CA ILE A 95 2.45 -9.57 6.27
C ILE A 95 1.10 -10.10 6.74
N TYR A 96 0.53 -11.10 6.07
CA TYR A 96 -0.75 -11.67 6.45
C TYR A 96 -0.72 -12.32 7.83
N ILE A 97 0.25 -13.20 8.09
CA ILE A 97 0.42 -13.85 9.39
C ILE A 97 0.75 -12.83 10.48
N GLY A 98 1.68 -11.89 10.19
CA GLY A 98 2.04 -10.81 11.11
C GLY A 98 0.85 -9.92 11.46
N GLY A 99 0.02 -9.58 10.47
CA GLY A 99 -1.22 -8.83 10.67
C GLY A 99 -2.22 -9.56 11.56
N LEU A 100 -2.42 -10.88 11.34
CA LEU A 100 -3.28 -11.70 12.18
C LEU A 100 -2.77 -11.76 13.63
N LEU A 101 -1.46 -11.95 13.82
CA LEU A 101 -0.85 -11.93 15.15
C LEU A 101 -1.05 -10.57 15.85
N CYS A 102 -0.88 -9.47 15.10
CA CYS A 102 -1.14 -8.13 15.62
C CYS A 102 -2.62 -7.93 16.03
N MET A 103 -3.57 -8.60 15.38
CA MET A 103 -4.97 -8.54 15.81
C MET A 103 -5.20 -9.20 17.17
N PHE A 104 -4.44 -10.24 17.54
CA PHE A 104 -4.49 -10.81 18.88
C PHE A 104 -3.98 -9.84 19.95
N LEU A 105 -3.04 -8.96 19.61
CA LEU A 105 -2.53 -7.93 20.53
C LEU A 105 -3.61 -6.89 20.92
N LEU A 106 -4.69 -6.75 20.14
CA LEU A 106 -5.82 -5.89 20.50
C LEU A 106 -6.57 -6.39 21.76
N LYS A 107 -6.47 -7.68 22.08
CA LYS A 107 -7.05 -8.25 23.31
C LYS A 107 -6.17 -7.99 24.56
N THR A 108 -4.97 -7.48 24.38
CA THR A 108 -4.07 -7.11 25.46
C THR A 108 -4.34 -5.69 25.94
N PRO A 109 -3.85 -5.25 27.11
CA PRO A 109 -4.02 -3.90 27.62
C PRO A 109 -3.40 -2.77 26.75
N LEU A 110 -2.71 -3.14 25.65
CA LEU A 110 -2.19 -2.20 24.65
C LEU A 110 -3.27 -1.69 23.69
N GLY A 111 -4.44 -2.33 23.66
CA GLY A 111 -5.57 -1.94 22.83
C GLY A 111 -6.26 -0.69 23.33
N ILE A 112 -6.48 0.30 22.44
CA ILE A 112 -7.25 1.50 22.73
C ILE A 112 -8.70 1.28 22.28
N THR A 113 -9.61 1.47 23.23
CA THR A 113 -11.05 1.43 22.94
C THR A 113 -11.54 2.85 22.64
N ARG A 114 -12.10 3.03 21.44
CA ARG A 114 -12.84 4.23 21.04
C ARG A 114 -14.24 3.85 20.57
N ASN A 115 -15.23 4.58 21.06
CA ASN A 115 -16.65 4.34 20.70
C ASN A 115 -17.10 2.87 20.90
N GLY A 116 -16.68 2.24 22.01
CA GLY A 116 -17.06 0.86 22.35
C GLY A 116 -16.33 -0.24 21.58
N ALA A 117 -15.36 0.09 20.73
CA ALA A 117 -14.59 -0.89 19.98
C ALA A 117 -13.08 -0.70 20.12
N THR A 118 -12.37 -1.78 20.43
CA THR A 118 -10.90 -1.81 20.53
C THR A 118 -10.32 -2.12 19.15
N ARG A 119 -9.81 -1.10 18.46
CA ARG A 119 -9.32 -1.23 17.07
C ARG A 119 -7.91 -0.71 16.88
N TRP A 120 -7.36 0.00 17.85
CA TRP A 120 -6.10 0.70 17.75
C TRP A 120 -5.13 0.19 18.80
N ILE A 121 -3.84 0.14 18.44
CA ILE A 121 -2.74 -0.15 19.35
C ILE A 121 -1.93 1.13 19.52
N LYS A 122 -1.64 1.52 20.76
CA LYS A 122 -0.77 2.66 21.05
C LYS A 122 0.68 2.22 20.98
N ILE A 123 1.43 2.81 20.05
CA ILE A 123 2.87 2.61 19.95
C ILE A 123 3.55 3.85 20.54
N PRO A 124 4.29 3.72 21.65
CA PRO A 124 5.02 4.85 22.23
C PRO A 124 5.96 5.47 21.19
N GLY A 125 5.82 6.78 20.94
CA GLY A 125 6.65 7.52 19.98
C GLY A 125 6.19 7.52 18.53
N LEU A 126 5.35 6.57 18.08
CA LEU A 126 4.86 6.47 16.69
C LEU A 126 3.37 6.82 16.53
N GLY A 127 2.62 6.91 17.65
CA GLY A 127 1.19 7.23 17.61
C GLY A 127 0.28 6.01 17.73
N GLN A 128 -0.84 6.02 17.02
CA GLN A 128 -1.83 4.95 17.04
C GLN A 128 -1.76 4.16 15.72
N PHE A 129 -1.73 2.84 15.82
CA PHE A 129 -1.67 1.92 14.70
C PHE A 129 -2.88 1.00 14.70
N GLN A 130 -3.48 0.79 13.53
CA GLN A 130 -4.61 -0.13 13.36
C GLN A 130 -4.15 -1.42 12.68
N PRO A 131 -4.09 -2.57 13.38
CA PRO A 131 -3.64 -3.84 12.79
C PRO A 131 -4.47 -4.30 11.59
N ALA A 132 -5.76 -3.95 11.53
CA ALA A 132 -6.65 -4.28 10.43
C ALA A 132 -6.15 -3.73 9.07
N GLU A 133 -5.41 -2.62 9.05
CA GLU A 133 -4.84 -2.08 7.81
C GLU A 133 -3.78 -3.01 7.23
N LEU A 134 -2.92 -3.59 8.07
CA LEU A 134 -1.95 -4.62 7.62
C LEU A 134 -2.65 -5.88 7.10
N VAL A 135 -3.69 -6.34 7.80
CA VAL A 135 -4.44 -7.53 7.39
C VAL A 135 -5.09 -7.31 6.03
N LYS A 136 -5.63 -6.12 5.74
CA LYS A 136 -6.18 -5.80 4.42
C LYS A 136 -5.14 -5.96 3.31
N ILE A 137 -3.96 -5.37 3.49
CA ILE A 137 -2.86 -5.47 2.52
C ILE A 137 -2.45 -6.94 2.34
N GLY A 138 -2.25 -7.65 3.45
CA GLY A 138 -1.91 -9.07 3.45
C GLY A 138 -2.96 -9.93 2.74
N THR A 139 -4.25 -9.67 2.96
CA THR A 139 -5.36 -10.40 2.32
C THR A 139 -5.37 -10.17 0.81
N ILE A 140 -5.22 -8.92 0.36
CA ILE A 140 -5.15 -8.60 -1.08
C ILE A 140 -3.98 -9.35 -1.74
N ALA A 141 -2.80 -9.31 -1.12
CA ALA A 141 -1.61 -9.97 -1.62
C ALA A 141 -1.74 -11.50 -1.63
N MET A 142 -2.34 -12.09 -0.57
CA MET A 142 -2.62 -13.53 -0.50
C MET A 142 -3.65 -13.98 -1.52
N THR A 143 -4.72 -13.20 -1.73
CA THR A 143 -5.74 -13.51 -2.74
C THR A 143 -5.13 -13.49 -4.13
N ALA A 144 -4.30 -12.50 -4.45
CA ALA A 144 -3.57 -12.45 -5.72
C ALA A 144 -2.66 -13.67 -5.92
N LEU A 145 -2.05 -14.18 -4.84
CA LEU A 145 -1.22 -15.39 -4.86
C LEU A 145 -2.01 -16.68 -5.14
N LEU A 146 -3.25 -16.77 -4.65
CA LEU A 146 -4.10 -17.95 -4.80
C LEU A 146 -4.70 -18.04 -6.21
N ILE A 147 -4.82 -16.90 -6.91
CA ILE A 147 -5.40 -16.84 -8.27
C ILE A 147 -4.34 -17.13 -9.36
N VAL A 148 -3.06 -16.97 -9.07
CA VAL A 148 -1.94 -17.19 -10.00
C VAL A 148 -1.37 -18.59 -9.86
#